data_680a53adb705a012eea64c8f863573c6
#
_entry.id   680a53adb705a012eea64c8f863573c6
#
_cell.length_a   1.000
_cell.length_b   1.000
_cell.length_c   1.000
_cell.angle_alpha   90.00
_cell.angle_beta   90.00
_cell.angle_gamma   90.00
#
_symmetry.space_group_name_H-M   'P 1'
#
loop_
_entity.id
_entity.type
_entity.pdbx_description
1 polymer ?
#
loop_
_entity_poly.entity_id
_entity_poly.type
_entity_poly.pdbx_seq_one_letter_code
_entity_poly.pdbx_strand_id
1 'polypeptide(L)'
;MTLGGLLKHLGCVEDSWFTDVVAGEPLPEPWASVDFQAEPEWTWRSAALDSGAYLRALWAEGVNRSRAVVQAQLSRGEQAALSEAHADWQLARPVSLRWVLVHMIEEYARHNGHADLMRESIDGQTGD
;
A
#
# COMPACT_ATOMS: atom_id res chain seq x y z
N MET A 1 -4.88 -12.94 10.21
CA MET A 1 -5.03 -11.51 9.86
C MET A 1 -5.42 -10.73 11.09
N THR A 2 -4.89 -9.54 11.30
CA THR A 2 -5.19 -8.61 12.41
C THR A 2 -5.33 -7.20 11.88
N LEU A 3 -5.98 -6.29 12.63
CA LEU A 3 -6.05 -4.87 12.24
C LEU A 3 -4.65 -4.22 12.11
N GLY A 4 -3.72 -4.60 13.01
CA GLY A 4 -2.33 -4.16 12.88
C GLY A 4 -1.64 -4.67 11.63
N GLY A 5 -1.87 -5.93 11.26
CA GLY A 5 -1.38 -6.52 10.03
C GLY A 5 -1.92 -5.81 8.79
N LEU A 6 -3.21 -5.42 8.80
CA LEU A 6 -3.81 -4.62 7.71
C LEU A 6 -3.10 -3.27 7.53
N LEU A 7 -2.85 -2.53 8.61
CA LEU A 7 -2.14 -1.25 8.54
C LEU A 7 -0.71 -1.42 7.99
N LYS A 8 0.01 -2.44 8.46
CA LYS A 8 1.37 -2.70 7.98
C LYS A 8 1.38 -3.11 6.51
N HIS A 9 0.47 -3.99 6.13
CA HIS A 9 0.31 -4.42 4.74
C HIS A 9 -0.03 -3.24 3.82
N LEU A 10 -1.03 -2.42 4.16
CA LEU A 10 -1.40 -1.26 3.36
C LEU A 10 -0.27 -0.22 3.25
N GLY A 11 0.51 -0.01 4.32
CA GLY A 11 1.72 0.83 4.24
C GLY A 11 2.76 0.29 3.25
N CYS A 12 2.97 -1.03 3.23
CA CYS A 12 3.83 -1.69 2.26
C CYS A 12 3.29 -1.56 0.83
N VAL A 13 2.00 -1.76 0.63
CA VAL A 13 1.34 -1.65 -0.68
C VAL A 13 1.42 -0.23 -1.24
N GLU A 14 1.24 0.80 -0.40
CA GLU A 14 1.43 2.21 -0.80
C GLU A 14 2.83 2.44 -1.37
N ASP A 15 3.87 2.04 -0.65
CA ASP A 15 5.25 2.23 -1.10
C ASP A 15 5.60 1.35 -2.31
N SER A 16 5.12 0.12 -2.36
CA SER A 16 5.36 -0.77 -3.50
C SER A 16 4.80 -0.19 -4.80
N TRP A 17 3.59 0.35 -4.79
CA TRP A 17 3.00 0.90 -6.00
C TRP A 17 3.52 2.30 -6.34
N PHE A 18 3.60 3.21 -5.37
CA PHE A 18 3.92 4.59 -5.71
C PHE A 18 5.41 4.89 -5.66
N THR A 19 6.14 4.37 -4.67
CA THR A 19 7.60 4.61 -4.58
C THR A 19 8.37 3.73 -5.57
N ASP A 20 8.14 2.42 -5.55
CA ASP A 20 8.88 1.49 -6.42
C ASP A 20 8.37 1.54 -7.86
N VAL A 21 7.10 1.22 -8.12
CA VAL A 21 6.59 1.08 -9.50
C VAL A 21 6.43 2.43 -10.20
N VAL A 22 5.78 3.43 -9.58
CA VAL A 22 5.48 4.70 -10.25
C VAL A 22 6.68 5.65 -10.25
N ALA A 23 7.36 5.83 -9.11
CA ALA A 23 8.51 6.73 -9.04
C ALA A 23 9.81 6.05 -9.50
N GLY A 24 9.90 4.73 -9.51
CA GLY A 24 11.12 3.99 -9.84
C GLY A 24 12.22 4.15 -8.79
N GLU A 25 11.84 4.42 -7.55
CA GLU A 25 12.75 4.64 -6.42
C GLU A 25 12.80 3.39 -5.52
N PRO A 26 13.92 3.16 -4.83
CA PRO A 26 14.02 2.04 -3.91
C PRO A 26 13.01 2.17 -2.77
N LEU A 27 12.48 1.03 -2.32
CA LEU A 27 11.59 0.97 -1.17
C LEU A 27 12.26 1.55 0.09
N PRO A 28 11.54 2.32 0.90
CA PRO A 28 12.07 2.78 2.19
C PRO A 28 12.08 1.65 3.23
N GLU A 29 12.76 1.89 4.36
CA GLU A 29 12.62 1.01 5.51
C GLU A 29 11.19 1.10 6.10
N PRO A 30 10.68 -0.01 6.63
CA PRO A 30 11.35 -1.29 6.85
C PRO A 30 11.33 -2.23 5.64
N TRP A 31 10.70 -1.86 4.53
CA TRP A 31 10.48 -2.72 3.36
C TRP A 31 11.77 -3.07 2.63
N ALA A 32 12.72 -2.12 2.57
CA ALA A 32 14.01 -2.30 1.90
C ALA A 32 14.84 -3.47 2.48
N SER A 33 14.67 -3.78 3.75
CA SER A 33 15.39 -4.85 4.45
C SER A 33 14.70 -6.21 4.41
N VAL A 34 13.56 -6.34 3.70
CA VAL A 34 12.75 -7.57 3.69
C VAL A 34 12.93 -8.33 2.39
N ASP A 35 13.28 -9.60 2.47
CA ASP A 35 13.18 -10.53 1.34
C ASP A 35 11.75 -11.10 1.26
N PHE A 36 10.89 -10.43 0.51
CA PHE A 36 9.50 -10.86 0.32
C PHE A 36 9.35 -12.17 -0.46
N GLN A 37 10.38 -12.65 -1.15
CA GLN A 37 10.34 -13.98 -1.76
C GLN A 37 10.52 -15.09 -0.73
N ALA A 38 11.38 -14.84 0.25
CA ALA A 38 11.58 -15.76 1.38
C ALA A 38 10.47 -15.63 2.44
N GLU A 39 9.96 -14.42 2.64
CA GLU A 39 8.99 -14.10 3.70
C GLU A 39 7.74 -13.37 3.15
N PRO A 40 6.90 -14.00 2.31
CA PRO A 40 5.75 -13.34 1.70
C PRO A 40 4.70 -12.84 2.72
N GLU A 41 4.65 -13.45 3.90
CA GLU A 41 3.73 -13.10 4.99
C GLU A 41 4.35 -12.14 6.03
N TRP A 42 5.51 -11.55 5.73
CA TRP A 42 6.25 -10.74 6.71
C TRP A 42 5.42 -9.58 7.28
N THR A 43 4.71 -8.84 6.46
CA THR A 43 3.88 -7.71 6.93
C THR A 43 2.82 -8.13 7.95
N TRP A 44 2.20 -9.29 7.73
CA TRP A 44 1.17 -9.84 8.60
C TRP A 44 1.72 -10.38 9.91
N ARG A 45 2.85 -11.09 9.84
CA ARG A 45 3.46 -11.76 10.99
C ARG A 45 4.19 -10.77 11.89
N SER A 46 4.99 -9.89 11.32
CA SER A 46 5.81 -8.94 12.07
C SER A 46 4.98 -7.83 12.75
N ALA A 47 3.80 -7.51 12.25
CA ALA A 47 2.90 -6.53 12.87
C ALA A 47 2.51 -6.88 14.32
N ALA A 48 2.59 -8.15 14.71
CA ALA A 48 2.33 -8.57 16.09
C ALA A 48 3.38 -8.06 17.10
N LEU A 49 4.55 -7.66 16.60
CA LEU A 49 5.66 -7.13 17.41
C LEU A 49 5.67 -5.59 17.48
N ASP A 50 4.81 -4.94 16.69
CA ASP A 50 4.78 -3.49 16.54
C ASP A 50 3.68 -2.85 17.40
N SER A 51 3.96 -1.65 17.90
CA SER A 51 2.92 -0.87 18.56
C SER A 51 1.89 -0.31 17.56
N GLY A 52 0.63 -0.16 18.00
CA GLY A 52 -0.40 0.45 17.16
C GLY A 52 -0.07 1.89 16.73
N ALA A 53 0.69 2.63 17.53
CA ALA A 53 1.17 3.97 17.17
C ALA A 53 2.18 3.92 16.01
N TYR A 54 3.14 3.00 16.08
CA TYR A 54 4.12 2.78 15.01
C TYR A 54 3.43 2.35 13.70
N LEU A 55 2.51 1.39 13.76
CA LEU A 55 1.79 0.91 12.57
C LEU A 55 0.97 2.02 11.88
N ARG A 56 0.31 2.89 12.68
CA ARG A 56 -0.40 4.05 12.11
C ARG A 56 0.55 5.07 11.49
N ALA A 57 1.69 5.34 12.13
CA ALA A 57 2.69 6.25 11.58
C ALA A 57 3.27 5.72 10.26
N LEU A 58 3.65 4.44 10.24
CA LEU A 58 4.19 3.78 9.06
C LEU A 58 3.23 3.84 7.86
N TRP A 59 1.96 3.52 8.07
CA TRP A 59 0.93 3.65 7.04
C TRP A 59 0.75 5.11 6.59
N ALA A 60 0.65 6.06 7.52
CA ALA A 60 0.46 7.47 7.20
C ALA A 60 1.64 8.06 6.41
N GLU A 61 2.86 7.66 6.72
CA GLU A 61 4.06 8.04 5.96
C GLU A 61 4.03 7.48 4.53
N GLY A 62 3.64 6.21 4.35
CA GLY A 62 3.42 5.61 3.03
C GLY A 62 2.41 6.42 2.21
N VAL A 63 1.22 6.70 2.77
CA VAL A 63 0.20 7.53 2.12
C VAL A 63 0.72 8.92 1.74
N ASN A 64 1.50 9.56 2.60
CA ASN A 64 2.08 10.87 2.30
C ASN A 64 3.07 10.82 1.14
N ARG A 65 3.93 9.79 1.07
CA ARG A 65 4.84 9.58 -0.07
C ARG A 65 4.04 9.34 -1.35
N SER A 66 3.04 8.48 -1.33
CA SER A 66 2.17 8.20 -2.48
C SER A 66 1.51 9.45 -3.03
N ARG A 67 0.95 10.29 -2.16
CA ARG A 67 0.36 11.57 -2.55
C ARG A 67 1.37 12.50 -3.21
N ALA A 68 2.58 12.58 -2.67
CA ALA A 68 3.66 13.39 -3.25
C ALA A 68 4.06 12.87 -4.64
N VAL A 69 4.19 11.57 -4.81
CA VAL A 69 4.47 10.94 -6.11
C VAL A 69 3.37 11.25 -7.12
N VAL A 70 2.10 11.03 -6.77
CA VAL A 70 0.96 11.32 -7.64
C VAL A 70 0.95 12.80 -8.04
N GLN A 71 1.12 13.71 -7.10
CA GLN A 71 1.17 15.14 -7.38
C GLN A 71 2.30 15.52 -8.32
N ALA A 72 3.50 14.96 -8.13
CA ALA A 72 4.65 15.19 -8.99
C ALA A 72 4.38 14.67 -10.41
N GLN A 73 3.78 13.51 -10.57
CA GLN A 73 3.41 12.97 -11.88
C GLN A 73 2.37 13.86 -12.59
N LEU A 74 1.29 14.23 -11.91
CA LEU A 74 0.21 15.04 -12.49
C LEU A 74 0.68 16.45 -12.88
N SER A 75 1.65 17.03 -12.16
CA SER A 75 2.21 18.34 -12.49
C SER A 75 2.95 18.39 -13.86
N ARG A 76 3.31 17.24 -14.40
CA ARG A 76 3.93 17.08 -15.72
C ARG A 76 2.92 17.10 -16.88
N GLY A 77 1.64 17.12 -16.57
CA GLY A 77 0.52 17.07 -17.51
C GLY A 77 -0.41 15.88 -17.20
N GLU A 78 -1.59 16.20 -16.70
CA GLU A 78 -2.53 15.23 -16.12
C GLU A 78 -2.82 14.04 -17.05
N GLN A 79 -3.25 14.31 -18.28
CA GLN A 79 -3.63 13.24 -19.21
C GLN A 79 -2.45 12.34 -19.61
N ALA A 80 -1.27 12.93 -19.81
CA ALA A 80 -0.07 12.19 -20.15
C ALA A 80 0.38 11.33 -18.96
N ALA A 81 0.43 11.91 -17.75
CA ALA A 81 0.82 11.21 -16.54
C ALA A 81 -0.09 10.01 -16.23
N LEU A 82 -1.41 10.18 -16.35
CA LEU A 82 -2.36 9.10 -16.11
C LEU A 82 -2.21 7.92 -17.06
N SER A 83 -1.64 8.15 -18.25
CA SER A 83 -1.45 7.13 -19.30
C SER A 83 0.00 6.63 -19.39
N GLU A 84 0.94 7.26 -18.68
CA GLU A 84 2.34 6.86 -18.66
C GLU A 84 2.49 5.43 -18.16
N ALA A 85 3.29 4.63 -18.88
CA ALA A 85 3.52 3.23 -18.56
C ALA A 85 4.73 3.10 -17.61
N HIS A 86 4.52 2.42 -16.50
CA HIS A 86 5.54 2.11 -15.50
C HIS A 86 5.82 0.60 -15.52
N ALA A 87 7.08 0.22 -15.44
CA ALA A 87 7.47 -1.18 -15.39
C ALA A 87 7.02 -1.80 -14.05
N ASP A 88 6.37 -2.94 -14.13
CA ASP A 88 5.98 -3.71 -12.96
C ASP A 88 6.56 -5.12 -13.07
N TRP A 89 7.40 -5.48 -12.12
CA TRP A 89 8.06 -6.76 -12.07
C TRP A 89 7.14 -7.90 -11.58
N GLN A 90 6.11 -7.59 -10.81
CA GLN A 90 5.18 -8.60 -10.29
C GLN A 90 4.21 -9.10 -11.37
N LEU A 91 3.64 -8.16 -12.14
CA LEU A 91 2.68 -8.49 -13.19
C LEU A 91 3.33 -8.87 -14.53
N ALA A 92 4.66 -8.72 -14.64
CA ALA A 92 5.45 -8.95 -15.86
C ALA A 92 4.89 -8.16 -17.08
N ARG A 93 4.22 -7.04 -16.84
CA ARG A 93 3.67 -6.13 -17.86
C ARG A 93 3.66 -4.70 -17.31
N PRO A 94 3.80 -3.69 -18.16
CA PRO A 94 3.70 -2.31 -17.71
C PRO A 94 2.28 -1.99 -17.24
N VAL A 95 2.18 -1.09 -16.26
CA VAL A 95 0.93 -0.54 -15.73
C VAL A 95 0.93 0.98 -15.87
N SER A 96 -0.25 1.60 -16.02
CA SER A 96 -0.35 3.05 -16.03
C SER A 96 -0.64 3.59 -14.64
N LEU A 97 -0.32 4.87 -14.38
CA LEU A 97 -0.70 5.52 -13.13
C LEU A 97 -2.21 5.41 -12.87
N ARG A 98 -3.04 5.54 -13.91
CA ARG A 98 -4.50 5.33 -13.80
C ARG A 98 -4.83 3.94 -13.29
N TRP A 99 -4.17 2.91 -13.80
CA TRP A 99 -4.37 1.53 -13.35
C TRP A 99 -3.97 1.37 -11.89
N VAL A 100 -2.82 1.92 -11.47
CA VAL A 100 -2.37 1.87 -10.08
C VAL A 100 -3.39 2.54 -9.15
N LEU A 101 -3.90 3.72 -9.50
CA LEU A 101 -4.91 4.42 -8.69
C LEU A 101 -6.20 3.60 -8.52
N VAL A 102 -6.69 2.96 -9.60
CA VAL A 102 -7.88 2.08 -9.54
C VAL A 102 -7.58 0.84 -8.69
N HIS A 103 -6.42 0.22 -8.89
CA HIS A 103 -5.98 -0.93 -8.10
C HIS A 103 -5.91 -0.61 -6.60
N MET A 104 -5.40 0.56 -6.23
CA MET A 104 -5.38 1.00 -4.83
C MET A 104 -6.78 1.18 -4.24
N ILE A 105 -7.75 1.66 -5.02
CA ILE A 105 -9.16 1.71 -4.58
C ILE A 105 -9.67 0.29 -4.28
N GLU A 106 -9.37 -0.69 -5.15
CA GLU A 106 -9.74 -2.09 -4.95
C GLU A 106 -9.08 -2.70 -3.71
N GLU A 107 -7.78 -2.43 -3.49
CA GLU A 107 -7.04 -2.88 -2.30
C GLU A 107 -7.65 -2.32 -1.01
N TYR A 108 -7.89 -1.01 -0.95
CA TYR A 108 -8.52 -0.40 0.23
C TYR A 108 -9.96 -0.90 0.45
N ALA A 109 -10.76 -1.05 -0.59
CA ALA A 109 -12.13 -1.55 -0.48
C ALA A 109 -12.14 -2.99 0.07
N ARG A 110 -11.26 -3.87 -0.44
CA ARG A 110 -11.09 -5.24 0.05
C ARG A 110 -10.71 -5.28 1.53
N HIS A 111 -9.71 -4.51 1.91
CA HIS A 111 -9.17 -4.52 3.27
C HIS A 111 -10.06 -3.80 4.28
N ASN A 112 -10.85 -2.81 3.86
CA ASN A 112 -11.91 -2.23 4.69
C ASN A 112 -12.98 -3.28 5.02
N GLY A 113 -13.43 -4.08 4.05
CA GLY A 113 -14.33 -5.19 4.32
C GLY A 113 -13.77 -6.22 5.30
N HIS A 114 -12.48 -6.54 5.20
CA HIS A 114 -11.81 -7.40 6.20
C HIS A 114 -11.78 -6.76 7.59
N ALA A 115 -11.52 -5.45 7.67
CA ALA A 115 -11.50 -4.71 8.93
C ALA A 115 -12.88 -4.68 9.58
N ASP A 116 -13.95 -4.49 8.80
CA ASP A 116 -15.34 -4.49 9.28
C ASP A 116 -15.70 -5.84 9.92
N LEU A 117 -15.43 -6.96 9.23
CA LEU A 117 -15.68 -8.29 9.76
C LEU A 117 -14.88 -8.59 11.04
N MET A 118 -13.62 -8.14 11.10
CA MET A 118 -12.82 -8.30 12.32
C MET A 118 -13.36 -7.46 13.46
N ARG A 119 -13.78 -6.23 13.18
CA ARG A 119 -14.34 -5.33 14.19
C ARG A 119 -15.65 -5.89 14.74
N GLU A 120 -16.55 -6.35 13.86
CA GLU A 120 -17.80 -7.00 14.29
C GLU A 120 -17.53 -8.19 15.23
N SER A 121 -16.52 -9.00 14.91
CA SER A 121 -16.11 -10.12 15.77
C SER A 121 -15.55 -9.70 17.13
N ILE A 122 -14.96 -8.50 17.24
CA ILE A 122 -14.30 -8.02 18.48
C ILE A 122 -15.27 -7.26 19.37
N ASP A 123 -16.07 -6.36 18.84
CA ASP A 123 -16.90 -5.43 19.61
C ASP A 123 -18.38 -5.38 19.18
N GLY A 124 -18.78 -6.17 18.18
CA GLY A 124 -20.14 -6.23 17.67
C GLY A 124 -20.55 -5.01 16.84
N GLN A 125 -19.65 -4.07 16.55
CA GLN A 125 -19.95 -2.92 15.70
C GLN A 125 -19.94 -3.33 14.24
N THR A 126 -21.03 -3.06 13.53
CA THR A 126 -21.12 -3.24 12.08
C THR A 126 -20.74 -1.95 11.35
N GLY A 127 -20.12 -2.07 10.18
CA GLY A 127 -19.93 -0.95 9.26
C GLY A 127 -21.28 -0.47 8.69
N ASP A 128 -21.34 0.77 8.21
CA ASP A 128 -22.50 1.35 7.53
C ASP A 128 -22.63 0.80 6.10
#